data_4c2fa6a8b6670768911cc33e942ef710
#
_entry.id   4c2fa6a8b6670768911cc33e942ef710
#
_cell.length_a   1.000
_cell.length_b   1.000
_cell.length_c   1.000
_cell.angle_alpha   90.00
_cell.angle_beta   90.00
_cell.angle_gamma   90.00
#
_symmetry.space_group_name_H-M   'P 1'
#
loop_
_entity.id
_entity.type
_entity.pdbx_description
1 polymer ?
#
loop_
_entity_poly.entity_id
_entity_poly.type
_entity_poly.pdbx_seq_one_letter_code
_entity_poly.pdbx_strand_id
1 'polypeptide(L)'
;MASQLITQSIAAPGFYGLNSQESSITLSSGFALKAQNCVIDKFGRVGARRGWTPVNSAVNTDLGSSNAVEFLFEAVTGNGTDLLSAGNNKLFVGTTTMTTKTVRNADNSGNATYTITANNWQGAALSYGDVSDFQPHVYLAQAGHPMLVYHELPTSGGAFNAHNSNTFGYQRVGDAAALPLNHSTSTFMPSWALSAYGRIWCGGISGDTQTVYFSDLLAGTDFQTGSAGYINLQEVLPNGDPVVAAAAHNGYIIFFGRKNTAIYANPLDTGALTLV
;
A
#
# COMPACT_ATOMS: atom_id res chain seq x y z
N MET A 1 -59.27 4.45 20.93
CA MET A 1 -58.40 5.55 21.40
C MET A 1 -57.61 6.03 20.19
N ALA A 2 -57.81 7.24 19.70
CA ALA A 2 -57.01 7.79 18.61
C ALA A 2 -55.62 8.13 19.12
N SER A 3 -54.59 7.55 18.51
CA SER A 3 -53.19 7.92 18.81
C SER A 3 -52.98 9.38 18.42
N GLN A 4 -52.60 10.18 19.37
CA GLN A 4 -52.27 11.59 19.12
C GLN A 4 -50.99 11.64 18.27
N LEU A 5 -51.10 12.18 17.07
CA LEU A 5 -49.94 12.46 16.24
C LEU A 5 -49.12 13.59 16.90
N ILE A 6 -47.95 13.26 17.40
CA ILE A 6 -47.01 14.27 17.89
C ILE A 6 -46.27 14.85 16.69
N THR A 7 -46.54 16.07 16.34
CA THR A 7 -45.80 16.78 15.29
C THR A 7 -44.64 17.52 15.93
N GLN A 8 -43.42 17.16 15.60
CA GLN A 8 -42.25 17.89 16.04
C GLN A 8 -41.76 18.78 14.88
N SER A 9 -41.71 20.06 15.12
CA SER A 9 -41.14 21.00 14.14
C SER A 9 -39.66 21.19 14.40
N ILE A 10 -38.86 21.05 13.37
CA ILE A 10 -37.42 21.31 13.41
C ILE A 10 -37.21 22.72 12.86
N ALA A 11 -36.69 23.60 13.71
CA ALA A 11 -36.44 25.01 13.32
C ALA A 11 -35.25 25.11 12.34
N ALA A 12 -35.31 26.09 11.44
CA ALA A 12 -34.15 26.42 10.60
C ALA A 12 -32.95 26.87 11.50
N PRO A 13 -31.72 26.47 11.17
CA PRO A 13 -31.26 25.95 9.88
C PRO A 13 -31.48 24.45 9.63
N GLY A 14 -32.15 23.70 10.49
CA GLY A 14 -32.42 22.30 10.29
C GLY A 14 -31.44 21.38 11.06
N PHE A 15 -30.85 20.42 10.43
CA PHE A 15 -29.96 19.45 11.10
C PHE A 15 -28.56 20.04 11.33
N TYR A 16 -28.06 19.89 12.56
CA TYR A 16 -26.71 20.32 12.95
C TYR A 16 -25.65 19.24 12.70
N GLY A 17 -26.05 18.01 12.45
CA GLY A 17 -25.13 16.90 12.18
C GLY A 17 -25.49 15.63 12.92
N LEU A 18 -24.51 14.69 12.95
CA LEU A 18 -24.59 13.46 13.69
C LEU A 18 -23.96 13.64 15.07
N ASN A 19 -24.69 13.30 16.13
CA ASN A 19 -24.18 13.24 17.49
C ASN A 19 -24.43 11.83 18.05
N SER A 20 -23.36 11.05 18.13
CA SER A 20 -23.39 9.69 18.66
C SER A 20 -22.88 9.59 20.10
N GLN A 21 -22.53 10.70 20.74
CA GLN A 21 -21.97 10.75 22.08
C GLN A 21 -23.05 10.90 23.15
N GLU A 22 -24.17 11.52 22.83
CA GLU A 22 -25.25 11.73 23.76
C GLU A 22 -26.31 10.63 23.64
N SER A 23 -27.01 10.40 24.74
CA SER A 23 -28.14 9.45 24.74
C SER A 23 -29.30 9.99 23.93
N SER A 24 -30.13 9.14 23.34
CA SER A 24 -31.31 9.54 22.58
C SER A 24 -32.31 10.40 23.38
N ILE A 25 -32.26 10.33 24.71
CA ILE A 25 -33.17 11.06 25.62
C ILE A 25 -32.69 12.50 25.87
N THR A 26 -31.35 12.68 25.86
CA THR A 26 -30.72 13.99 26.14
C THR A 26 -30.32 14.74 24.88
N LEU A 27 -30.46 14.12 23.73
CA LEU A 27 -30.03 14.69 22.45
C LEU A 27 -30.84 15.94 22.13
N SER A 28 -30.12 17.04 21.90
CA SER A 28 -30.75 18.30 21.50
C SER A 28 -31.43 18.19 20.14
N SER A 29 -32.57 18.88 20.00
CA SER A 29 -33.29 18.96 18.73
C SER A 29 -32.38 19.50 17.62
N GLY A 30 -32.41 18.85 16.46
CA GLY A 30 -31.57 19.19 15.31
C GLY A 30 -30.33 18.30 15.09
N PHE A 31 -30.01 17.43 16.03
CA PHE A 31 -28.98 16.40 15.80
C PHE A 31 -29.60 15.04 15.43
N ALA A 32 -28.90 14.27 14.61
CA ALA A 32 -29.28 12.91 14.26
C ALA A 32 -28.41 11.92 15.05
N LEU A 33 -29.04 10.88 15.61
CA LEU A 33 -28.32 9.74 16.18
C LEU A 33 -27.77 8.80 15.13
N LYS A 34 -28.46 8.71 14.00
CA LYS A 34 -28.10 7.83 12.89
C LYS A 34 -28.44 8.52 11.58
N ALA A 35 -27.47 8.58 10.70
CA ALA A 35 -27.62 9.09 9.35
C ALA A 35 -27.08 8.05 8.36
N GLN A 36 -27.96 7.52 7.51
CA GLN A 36 -27.59 6.52 6.50
C GLN A 36 -28.00 7.00 5.12
N ASN A 37 -27.08 6.91 4.16
CA ASN A 37 -27.29 7.30 2.76
C ASN A 37 -27.80 8.74 2.59
N CYS A 38 -27.46 9.62 3.51
CA CYS A 38 -27.80 11.05 3.43
C CYS A 38 -26.54 11.90 3.65
N VAL A 39 -26.63 13.13 3.16
CA VAL A 39 -25.65 14.20 3.35
C VAL A 39 -26.37 15.37 3.98
N ILE A 40 -25.78 15.94 5.00
CA ILE A 40 -26.23 17.18 5.63
C ILE A 40 -25.30 18.30 5.15
N ASP A 41 -25.83 19.29 4.46
CA ASP A 41 -25.03 20.41 3.97
C ASP A 41 -24.74 21.44 5.09
N LYS A 42 -23.90 22.42 4.79
CA LYS A 42 -23.54 23.47 5.73
C LYS A 42 -24.70 24.35 6.19
N PHE A 43 -25.83 24.24 5.53
CA PHE A 43 -27.07 24.96 5.89
C PHE A 43 -28.08 24.09 6.65
N GLY A 44 -27.68 22.88 7.04
CA GLY A 44 -28.53 21.92 7.76
C GLY A 44 -29.59 21.24 6.89
N ARG A 45 -29.46 21.30 5.56
CA ARG A 45 -30.37 20.59 4.66
C ARG A 45 -29.93 19.16 4.47
N VAL A 46 -30.89 18.25 4.59
CA VAL A 46 -30.65 16.81 4.37
C VAL A 46 -30.93 16.48 2.92
N GLY A 47 -29.95 15.93 2.24
CA GLY A 47 -30.06 15.42 0.87
C GLY A 47 -29.75 13.95 0.79
N ALA A 48 -30.23 13.27 -0.23
CA ALA A 48 -29.80 11.92 -0.53
C ALA A 48 -28.33 11.94 -0.95
N ARG A 49 -27.55 10.97 -0.45
CA ARG A 49 -26.20 10.74 -0.95
C ARG A 49 -26.26 10.44 -2.43
N ARG A 50 -25.38 11.03 -3.21
CA ARG A 50 -25.26 10.71 -4.63
C ARG A 50 -24.95 9.22 -4.79
N GLY A 51 -25.58 8.58 -5.76
CA GLY A 51 -25.30 7.20 -6.13
C GLY A 51 -23.84 7.05 -6.59
N TRP A 52 -23.35 5.85 -6.55
CA TRP A 52 -22.05 5.48 -7.09
C TRP A 52 -22.25 4.96 -8.50
N THR A 53 -21.44 5.42 -9.42
CA THR A 53 -21.27 4.77 -10.71
C THR A 53 -20.03 3.91 -10.60
N PRO A 54 -20.13 2.58 -10.81
CA PRO A 54 -18.95 1.75 -10.78
C PRO A 54 -18.00 2.19 -11.90
N VAL A 55 -16.73 2.32 -11.59
CA VAL A 55 -15.68 2.64 -12.57
C VAL A 55 -15.55 1.49 -13.56
N ASN A 56 -15.73 0.27 -13.07
CA ASN A 56 -15.76 -0.95 -13.88
C ASN A 56 -17.22 -1.40 -14.06
N SER A 57 -17.73 -1.32 -15.29
CA SER A 57 -19.11 -1.68 -15.60
C SER A 57 -19.34 -3.20 -15.69
N ALA A 58 -18.27 -3.99 -15.86
CA ALA A 58 -18.35 -5.43 -15.90
C ALA A 58 -17.96 -6.01 -14.54
N VAL A 59 -18.82 -6.86 -13.97
CA VAL A 59 -18.46 -7.64 -12.77
C VAL A 59 -17.30 -8.56 -13.15
N ASN A 60 -16.13 -8.33 -12.57
CA ASN A 60 -15.02 -9.24 -12.77
C ASN A 60 -15.34 -10.57 -12.09
N THR A 61 -15.43 -11.63 -12.87
CA THR A 61 -15.79 -12.97 -12.39
C THR A 61 -14.77 -13.52 -11.40
N ASP A 62 -13.52 -13.12 -11.54
CA ASP A 62 -12.43 -13.54 -10.65
C ASP A 62 -12.51 -12.86 -9.28
N LEU A 63 -12.96 -11.61 -9.21
CA LEU A 63 -13.26 -10.94 -7.94
C LEU A 63 -14.48 -11.58 -7.27
N GLY A 64 -15.51 -11.90 -8.07
CA GLY A 64 -16.79 -12.39 -7.58
C GLY A 64 -17.67 -11.31 -6.98
N SER A 65 -18.95 -11.58 -6.84
CA SER A 65 -19.95 -10.59 -6.39
C SER A 65 -19.94 -10.31 -4.87
N SER A 66 -19.34 -11.18 -4.09
CA SER A 66 -19.35 -11.10 -2.62
C SER A 66 -18.01 -10.67 -2.00
N ASN A 67 -16.97 -10.48 -2.81
CA ASN A 67 -15.66 -10.11 -2.32
C ASN A 67 -15.41 -8.61 -2.49
N ALA A 68 -14.68 -8.04 -1.54
CA ALA A 68 -14.25 -6.66 -1.58
C ALA A 68 -12.92 -6.51 -2.31
N VAL A 69 -12.68 -5.30 -2.83
CA VAL A 69 -11.34 -4.85 -3.19
C VAL A 69 -10.65 -4.41 -1.89
N GLU A 70 -9.54 -5.04 -1.57
CA GLU A 70 -8.83 -4.86 -0.29
C GLU A 70 -7.57 -4.01 -0.41
N PHE A 71 -7.11 -3.80 -1.63
CA PHE A 71 -5.94 -2.97 -1.96
C PHE A 71 -6.19 -2.21 -3.25
N LEU A 72 -5.78 -0.95 -3.26
CA LEU A 72 -5.75 -0.10 -4.45
C LEU A 72 -4.44 0.70 -4.46
N PHE A 73 -3.80 0.74 -5.61
CA PHE A 73 -2.61 1.55 -5.83
C PHE A 73 -2.58 2.10 -7.26
N GLU A 74 -2.28 3.36 -7.41
CA GLU A 74 -2.10 4.00 -8.71
C GLU A 74 -0.65 3.87 -9.16
N ALA A 75 -0.42 3.16 -10.26
CA ALA A 75 0.87 3.01 -10.89
C ALA A 75 0.97 3.97 -12.08
N VAL A 76 1.74 5.04 -11.93
CA VAL A 76 2.02 5.96 -13.02
C VAL A 76 3.22 5.45 -13.79
N THR A 77 3.02 5.08 -15.06
CA THR A 77 4.03 4.53 -15.95
C THR A 77 4.33 5.49 -17.09
N GLY A 78 5.37 5.23 -17.88
CA GLY A 78 5.68 6.03 -19.06
C GLY A 78 4.60 6.02 -20.15
N ASN A 79 3.75 4.98 -20.18
CA ASN A 79 2.67 4.81 -21.16
C ASN A 79 1.29 5.22 -20.62
N GLY A 80 1.20 5.59 -19.34
CA GLY A 80 -0.06 6.01 -18.73
C GLY A 80 -0.17 5.65 -17.25
N THR A 81 -1.39 5.59 -16.79
CA THR A 81 -1.70 5.26 -15.40
C THR A 81 -2.45 3.94 -15.34
N ASP A 82 -1.91 2.99 -14.61
CA ASP A 82 -2.56 1.74 -14.26
C ASP A 82 -3.10 1.78 -12.84
N LEU A 83 -4.28 1.21 -12.64
CA LEU A 83 -4.81 0.96 -11.31
C LEU A 83 -4.53 -0.49 -10.94
N LEU A 84 -3.68 -0.67 -9.94
CA LEU A 84 -3.41 -1.97 -9.34
C LEU A 84 -4.42 -2.21 -8.22
N SER A 85 -4.98 -3.40 -8.17
CA SER A 85 -5.91 -3.77 -7.10
C SER A 85 -5.78 -5.23 -6.71
N ALA A 86 -6.21 -5.55 -5.50
CA ALA A 86 -6.26 -6.92 -5.00
C ALA A 86 -7.60 -7.22 -4.33
N GLY A 87 -8.08 -8.43 -4.49
CA GLY A 87 -9.31 -8.94 -3.87
C GLY A 87 -9.49 -10.41 -4.22
N ASN A 88 -10.21 -11.17 -3.40
CA ASN A 88 -10.46 -12.60 -3.62
C ASN A 88 -9.17 -13.40 -3.91
N ASN A 89 -8.09 -13.12 -3.21
CA ASN A 89 -6.78 -13.75 -3.38
C ASN A 89 -6.21 -13.64 -4.81
N LYS A 90 -6.55 -12.57 -5.50
CA LYS A 90 -6.07 -12.27 -6.86
C LYS A 90 -5.60 -10.84 -6.98
N LEU A 91 -4.73 -10.60 -7.93
CA LEU A 91 -4.24 -9.27 -8.31
C LEU A 91 -4.84 -8.89 -9.66
N PHE A 92 -5.18 -7.63 -9.79
CA PHE A 92 -5.81 -7.07 -10.98
C PHE A 92 -5.09 -5.81 -11.42
N VAL A 93 -5.16 -5.54 -12.71
CA VAL A 93 -4.68 -4.30 -13.33
C VAL A 93 -5.77 -3.75 -14.24
N GLY A 94 -5.94 -2.46 -14.22
CA GLY A 94 -6.81 -1.71 -15.13
C GLY A 94 -7.74 -0.72 -14.42
N THR A 95 -8.10 0.33 -15.12
CA THR A 95 -8.98 1.40 -14.65
C THR A 95 -10.45 1.17 -14.98
N THR A 96 -10.75 0.85 -16.24
CA THR A 96 -12.13 0.63 -16.71
C THR A 96 -12.50 -0.84 -16.78
N THR A 97 -11.52 -1.71 -16.96
CA THR A 97 -11.68 -3.16 -16.99
C THR A 97 -10.60 -3.76 -16.09
N MET A 98 -11.01 -4.38 -15.00
CA MET A 98 -10.11 -5.12 -14.13
C MET A 98 -9.70 -6.42 -14.82
N THR A 99 -8.43 -6.56 -15.12
CA THR A 99 -7.88 -7.79 -15.70
C THR A 99 -7.09 -8.53 -14.63
N THR A 100 -7.43 -9.79 -14.38
CA THR A 100 -6.66 -10.64 -13.46
C THR A 100 -5.26 -10.87 -14.02
N LYS A 101 -4.28 -10.71 -13.18
CA LYS A 101 -2.88 -10.93 -13.54
C LYS A 101 -2.30 -12.08 -12.72
N THR A 102 -1.58 -12.95 -13.40
CA THR A 102 -0.84 -14.03 -12.77
C THR A 102 0.50 -13.51 -12.29
N VAL A 103 0.89 -13.91 -11.09
CA VAL A 103 2.24 -13.64 -10.59
C VAL A 103 3.21 -14.60 -11.26
N ARG A 104 4.31 -14.06 -11.74
CA ARG A 104 5.37 -14.84 -12.37
C ARG A 104 6.54 -15.08 -11.43
N ASN A 105 7.29 -16.14 -11.70
CA ASN A 105 8.57 -16.36 -11.03
C ASN A 105 9.55 -15.23 -11.34
N ALA A 106 10.48 -14.99 -10.45
CA ALA A 106 11.48 -13.93 -10.58
C ALA A 106 12.35 -14.03 -11.84
N ASP A 107 12.63 -15.26 -12.28
CA ASP A 107 13.39 -15.56 -13.50
C ASP A 107 12.51 -15.63 -14.78
N ASN A 108 11.22 -15.34 -14.65
CA ASN A 108 10.22 -15.46 -15.71
C ASN A 108 10.07 -16.88 -16.31
N SER A 109 10.57 -17.91 -15.65
CA SER A 109 10.46 -19.29 -16.12
C SER A 109 9.03 -19.82 -16.20
N GLY A 110 8.05 -19.09 -15.64
CA GLY A 110 6.64 -19.47 -15.64
C GLY A 110 5.85 -18.73 -14.57
N ASN A 111 4.64 -19.24 -14.32
CA ASN A 111 3.80 -18.72 -13.25
C ASN A 111 4.36 -19.16 -11.90
N ALA A 112 4.31 -18.27 -10.92
CA ALA A 112 4.71 -18.59 -9.56
C ALA A 112 3.75 -19.61 -8.95
N THR A 113 4.30 -20.52 -8.19
CA THR A 113 3.52 -21.52 -7.43
C THR A 113 3.03 -20.98 -6.08
N TYR A 114 3.47 -19.79 -5.69
CA TYR A 114 3.11 -19.18 -4.42
C TYR A 114 1.67 -18.70 -4.44
N THR A 115 0.89 -19.07 -3.43
CA THR A 115 -0.49 -18.62 -3.29
C THR A 115 -0.55 -17.19 -2.79
N ILE A 116 -1.16 -16.31 -3.56
CA ILE A 116 -1.36 -14.92 -3.20
C ILE A 116 -2.56 -14.82 -2.26
N THR A 117 -2.44 -13.95 -1.26
CA THR A 117 -3.57 -13.45 -0.48
C THR A 117 -3.82 -11.98 -0.84
N ALA A 118 -5.04 -11.49 -0.71
CA ALA A 118 -5.40 -10.14 -1.11
C ALA A 118 -5.21 -9.08 -0.01
N ASN A 119 -5.00 -9.52 1.23
CA ASN A 119 -5.06 -8.67 2.42
C ASN A 119 -3.83 -7.79 2.60
N ASN A 120 -4.05 -6.53 2.96
CA ASN A 120 -3.03 -5.64 3.54
C ASN A 120 -1.76 -5.46 2.70
N TRP A 121 -1.88 -5.43 1.39
CA TRP A 121 -0.77 -5.03 0.54
C TRP A 121 -0.42 -3.56 0.77
N GLN A 122 0.86 -3.26 0.76
CA GLN A 122 1.38 -1.90 0.74
C GLN A 122 2.18 -1.69 -0.54
N GLY A 123 1.94 -0.58 -1.21
CA GLY A 123 2.60 -0.24 -2.46
C GLY A 123 3.60 0.90 -2.28
N ALA A 124 4.75 0.79 -2.94
CA ALA A 124 5.74 1.84 -3.04
C ALA A 124 6.23 1.92 -4.49
N ALA A 125 6.22 3.10 -5.10
CA ALA A 125 6.71 3.29 -6.46
C ALA A 125 8.10 3.91 -6.45
N LEU A 126 9.02 3.33 -7.21
CA LEU A 126 10.34 3.88 -7.45
C LEU A 126 10.68 3.73 -8.92
N SER A 127 11.06 4.83 -9.56
CA SER A 127 11.54 4.79 -10.93
C SER A 127 12.91 4.12 -10.97
N TYR A 128 13.04 3.09 -11.79
CA TYR A 128 14.30 2.42 -12.06
C TYR A 128 14.95 3.07 -13.28
N GLY A 129 16.20 3.46 -13.18
CA GLY A 129 16.89 4.15 -14.25
C GLY A 129 18.06 3.39 -14.82
N ASP A 130 17.86 2.76 -15.97
CA ASP A 130 18.91 2.81 -17.00
C ASP A 130 18.61 4.00 -17.91
N VAL A 131 19.65 4.72 -18.36
CA VAL A 131 19.52 5.93 -19.21
C VAL A 131 18.72 5.71 -20.49
N SER A 132 18.52 4.46 -20.91
CA SER A 132 17.74 4.06 -22.07
C SER A 132 16.31 3.64 -21.74
N ASP A 133 15.97 3.45 -20.47
CA ASP A 133 14.72 2.77 -20.10
C ASP A 133 14.26 3.12 -18.68
N PHE A 134 13.91 4.38 -18.49
CA PHE A 134 13.42 4.90 -17.23
C PHE A 134 11.96 4.47 -17.02
N GLN A 135 11.75 3.38 -16.30
CA GLN A 135 10.42 2.85 -16.00
C GLN A 135 10.12 2.88 -14.51
N PRO A 136 8.96 3.38 -14.10
CA PRO A 136 8.53 3.26 -12.71
C PRO A 136 8.15 1.80 -12.41
N HIS A 137 8.71 1.30 -11.32
CA HIS A 137 8.34 0.02 -10.74
C HIS A 137 7.48 0.25 -9.50
N VAL A 138 6.49 -0.62 -9.28
CA VAL A 138 5.73 -0.64 -8.05
C VAL A 138 6.08 -1.90 -7.27
N TYR A 139 6.51 -1.69 -6.04
CA TYR A 139 6.88 -2.73 -5.09
C TYR A 139 5.72 -2.95 -4.16
N LEU A 140 5.25 -4.19 -4.07
CA LEU A 140 4.14 -4.59 -3.21
C LEU A 140 4.67 -5.48 -2.10
N ALA A 141 4.46 -5.06 -0.86
CA ALA A 141 4.84 -5.79 0.34
C ALA A 141 3.61 -6.26 1.10
N GLN A 142 3.66 -7.47 1.62
CA GLN A 142 2.65 -8.06 2.48
C GLN A 142 3.31 -9.04 3.45
N ALA A 143 2.88 -9.02 4.71
CA ALA A 143 3.39 -9.94 5.73
C ALA A 143 3.21 -11.40 5.30
N GLY A 144 4.29 -12.18 5.38
CA GLY A 144 4.28 -13.61 5.01
C GLY A 144 4.23 -13.88 3.50
N HIS A 145 4.49 -12.86 2.68
CA HIS A 145 4.50 -12.97 1.24
C HIS A 145 5.80 -12.39 0.66
N PRO A 146 6.44 -13.02 -0.33
CA PRO A 146 7.54 -12.42 -1.06
C PRO A 146 7.12 -11.07 -1.65
N MET A 147 8.03 -10.10 -1.64
CA MET A 147 7.77 -8.81 -2.27
C MET A 147 7.53 -9.00 -3.76
N LEU A 148 6.46 -8.40 -4.26
CA LEU A 148 6.14 -8.41 -5.69
C LEU A 148 6.63 -7.12 -6.34
N VAL A 149 7.00 -7.21 -7.60
CA VAL A 149 7.34 -6.05 -8.42
C VAL A 149 6.40 -6.01 -9.61
N TYR A 150 5.64 -4.95 -9.73
CA TYR A 150 4.87 -4.64 -10.93
C TYR A 150 5.67 -3.66 -11.78
N HIS A 151 5.81 -3.97 -13.04
CA HIS A 151 6.44 -3.08 -14.00
C HIS A 151 5.80 -3.23 -15.38
N GLU A 152 5.82 -2.17 -16.13
CA GLU A 152 5.53 -2.17 -17.53
C GLU A 152 6.80 -2.52 -18.31
N LEU A 153 6.70 -3.37 -19.32
CA LEU A 153 7.88 -3.70 -20.13
C LEU A 153 8.31 -2.51 -20.97
N PRO A 154 9.60 -2.24 -21.01
CA PRO A 154 10.19 -1.51 -22.10
C PRO A 154 10.04 -2.29 -23.41
N THR A 155 9.82 -1.57 -24.48
CA THR A 155 9.73 -2.15 -25.82
C THR A 155 11.05 -2.69 -26.35
N SER A 156 12.16 -2.54 -25.61
CA SER A 156 13.49 -3.02 -26.01
C SER A 156 14.40 -3.29 -24.82
N GLY A 157 14.72 -4.52 -24.65
CA GLY A 157 16.05 -5.01 -24.22
C GLY A 157 16.59 -4.79 -22.80
N GLY A 158 15.84 -4.29 -21.82
CA GLY A 158 16.33 -4.08 -20.45
C GLY A 158 16.46 -5.33 -19.58
N ALA A 159 17.19 -5.25 -18.47
CA ALA A 159 17.43 -6.37 -17.53
C ALA A 159 16.16 -6.99 -16.92
N PHE A 160 15.03 -6.30 -17.01
CA PHE A 160 13.69 -6.74 -16.60
C PHE A 160 12.84 -7.36 -17.70
N ASN A 161 13.40 -7.62 -18.87
CA ASN A 161 12.73 -8.35 -19.97
C ASN A 161 12.16 -9.71 -19.56
N ALA A 162 12.49 -10.17 -18.39
CA ALA A 162 12.01 -11.43 -17.89
C ALA A 162 10.53 -11.42 -17.53
N HIS A 163 9.90 -10.27 -17.27
CA HIS A 163 8.48 -10.21 -16.96
C HIS A 163 7.73 -9.54 -18.10
N ASN A 164 6.77 -10.21 -18.69
CA ASN A 164 5.91 -9.61 -19.71
C ASN A 164 5.24 -8.34 -19.19
N SER A 165 5.05 -7.35 -20.06
CA SER A 165 4.41 -6.08 -19.75
C SER A 165 3.17 -6.27 -18.88
N ASN A 166 3.00 -5.38 -17.91
CA ASN A 166 1.84 -5.33 -17.03
C ASN A 166 1.63 -6.62 -16.22
N THR A 167 2.70 -7.22 -15.72
CA THR A 167 2.64 -8.38 -14.84
C THR A 167 3.25 -8.10 -13.49
N PHE A 168 2.81 -8.87 -12.49
CA PHE A 168 3.46 -8.92 -11.20
C PHE A 168 4.52 -10.03 -11.23
N GLY A 169 5.75 -9.69 -10.89
CA GLY A 169 6.82 -10.65 -10.65
C GLY A 169 7.23 -10.66 -9.19
N TYR A 170 7.77 -11.75 -8.70
CA TYR A 170 8.45 -11.73 -7.42
C TYR A 170 9.72 -10.87 -7.51
N GLN A 171 10.06 -10.23 -6.39
CA GLN A 171 11.42 -9.74 -6.20
C GLN A 171 12.38 -10.90 -6.55
N ARG A 172 13.42 -10.66 -7.34
CA ARG A 172 14.31 -11.69 -7.88
C ARG A 172 14.81 -12.63 -6.78
N VAL A 173 14.25 -13.83 -6.77
CA VAL A 173 14.61 -14.89 -5.84
C VAL A 173 15.74 -15.68 -6.47
N GLY A 174 16.87 -15.83 -5.76
CA GLY A 174 18.04 -16.54 -6.27
C GLY A 174 19.06 -15.68 -7.03
N ASP A 175 18.75 -14.43 -7.33
CA ASP A 175 19.73 -13.45 -7.78
C ASP A 175 20.40 -12.81 -6.54
N ALA A 176 21.70 -12.98 -6.42
CA ALA A 176 22.47 -12.44 -5.30
C ALA A 176 22.33 -10.91 -5.14
N ALA A 177 22.07 -10.19 -6.23
CA ALA A 177 21.86 -8.76 -6.24
C ALA A 177 20.46 -8.33 -5.77
N ALA A 178 19.53 -9.26 -5.58
CA ALA A 178 18.13 -8.91 -5.32
C ALA A 178 17.73 -9.04 -3.86
N LEU A 179 18.50 -9.73 -3.03
CA LEU A 179 18.14 -10.03 -1.65
C LEU A 179 19.15 -9.46 -0.67
N PRO A 180 18.70 -9.02 0.52
CA PRO A 180 19.61 -8.62 1.58
C PRO A 180 20.59 -9.74 1.95
N LEU A 181 21.84 -9.38 2.25
CA LEU A 181 22.90 -10.32 2.60
C LEU A 181 22.53 -11.27 3.76
N ASN A 182 21.65 -10.86 4.64
CA ASN A 182 21.24 -11.62 5.81
C ASN A 182 20.06 -12.56 5.57
N HIS A 183 19.48 -12.56 4.38
CA HIS A 183 18.30 -13.35 4.10
C HIS A 183 18.56 -14.40 3.03
N SER A 184 18.03 -15.59 3.27
CA SER A 184 17.88 -16.61 2.23
C SER A 184 16.73 -16.21 1.30
N THR A 185 16.75 -16.71 0.08
CA THR A 185 15.74 -16.48 -0.95
C THR A 185 14.30 -16.77 -0.51
N SER A 186 14.11 -17.64 0.48
CA SER A 186 12.79 -18.08 0.95
C SER A 186 12.21 -17.24 2.10
N THR A 187 12.99 -16.36 2.71
CA THR A 187 12.60 -15.69 3.97
C THR A 187 12.46 -14.17 3.87
N PHE A 188 12.84 -13.56 2.75
CA PHE A 188 12.70 -12.11 2.57
C PHE A 188 11.26 -11.74 2.21
N MET A 189 10.45 -11.55 3.25
CA MET A 189 9.01 -11.27 3.14
C MET A 189 8.65 -10.03 3.98
N PRO A 190 8.98 -8.83 3.51
CA PRO A 190 8.69 -7.60 4.24
C PRO A 190 7.18 -7.35 4.30
N SER A 191 6.71 -6.84 5.43
CA SER A 191 5.30 -6.51 5.63
C SER A 191 4.94 -5.10 5.18
N TRP A 192 5.94 -4.24 4.99
CA TRP A 192 5.77 -2.86 4.53
C TRP A 192 6.93 -2.44 3.62
N ALA A 193 6.65 -1.49 2.75
CA ALA A 193 7.64 -0.84 1.90
C ALA A 193 7.36 0.66 1.78
N LEU A 194 8.42 1.45 1.65
CA LEU A 194 8.40 2.88 1.45
C LEU A 194 9.39 3.26 0.36
N SER A 195 8.96 4.06 -0.60
CA SER A 195 9.86 4.72 -1.55
C SER A 195 10.25 6.09 -1.00
N ALA A 196 11.51 6.27 -0.70
CA ALA A 196 12.05 7.54 -0.21
C ALA A 196 13.53 7.67 -0.52
N TYR A 197 13.95 8.90 -0.83
CA TYR A 197 15.36 9.24 -1.07
C TYR A 197 16.04 8.38 -2.15
N GLY A 198 15.29 8.07 -3.22
CA GLY A 198 15.79 7.27 -4.33
C GLY A 198 15.98 5.79 -4.02
N ARG A 199 15.36 5.27 -2.97
CA ARG A 199 15.49 3.88 -2.50
C ARG A 199 14.15 3.29 -2.11
N ILE A 200 14.08 1.97 -2.10
CA ILE A 200 13.02 1.23 -1.43
C ILE A 200 13.52 0.86 -0.03
N TRP A 201 12.78 1.29 0.97
CA TRP A 201 12.94 0.93 2.37
C TRP A 201 11.87 -0.10 2.72
N CYS A 202 12.20 -1.15 3.41
CA CYS A 202 11.24 -2.18 3.79
C CYS A 202 11.65 -2.89 5.08
N GLY A 203 10.68 -3.54 5.71
CA GLY A 203 10.91 -4.24 6.97
C GLY A 203 9.70 -5.00 7.47
N GLY A 204 9.70 -5.31 8.77
CA GLY A 204 8.64 -6.09 9.39
C GLY A 204 8.65 -7.55 8.97
N ILE A 205 9.83 -8.12 8.75
CA ILE A 205 10.04 -9.52 8.38
C ILE A 205 9.86 -10.39 9.63
N SER A 206 9.14 -11.49 9.50
CA SER A 206 8.94 -12.42 10.60
C SER A 206 10.28 -13.01 11.07
N GLY A 207 10.54 -12.92 12.36
CA GLY A 207 11.83 -13.32 12.96
C GLY A 207 12.92 -12.26 12.92
N ASP A 208 12.72 -11.15 12.18
CA ASP A 208 13.64 -10.02 12.07
C ASP A 208 12.87 -8.69 12.01
N THR A 209 12.04 -8.46 13.00
CA THR A 209 11.05 -7.38 13.00
C THR A 209 11.62 -6.00 13.32
N GLN A 210 12.86 -5.92 13.80
CA GLN A 210 13.54 -4.67 14.17
C GLN A 210 14.59 -4.23 13.16
N THR A 211 14.81 -4.99 12.10
CA THR A 211 15.72 -4.62 11.01
C THR A 211 14.94 -3.98 9.88
N VAL A 212 15.46 -2.87 9.38
CA VAL A 212 14.99 -2.18 8.20
C VAL A 212 16.02 -2.34 7.10
N TYR A 213 15.61 -2.80 5.95
CA TYR A 213 16.43 -2.95 4.76
C TYR A 213 16.18 -1.82 3.79
N PHE A 214 17.21 -1.43 3.05
CA PHE A 214 17.09 -0.44 1.99
C PHE A 214 17.87 -0.88 0.74
N SER A 215 17.27 -0.60 -0.40
CA SER A 215 17.85 -0.92 -1.70
C SER A 215 19.03 -0.04 -2.05
N ASP A 216 19.77 -0.39 -3.08
CA ASP A 216 20.72 0.52 -3.71
C ASP A 216 20.01 1.76 -4.29
N LEU A 217 20.79 2.82 -4.51
CA LEU A 217 20.27 4.09 -5.01
C LEU A 217 19.71 3.91 -6.42
N LEU A 218 18.46 4.30 -6.62
CA LEU A 218 17.70 4.15 -7.87
C LEU A 218 17.58 2.72 -8.41
N ALA A 219 17.88 1.73 -7.58
CA ALA A 219 17.80 0.31 -7.92
C ALA A 219 16.97 -0.44 -6.87
N GLY A 220 15.66 -0.24 -6.88
CA GLY A 220 14.75 -0.77 -5.85
C GLY A 220 14.66 -2.29 -5.76
N THR A 221 15.23 -3.01 -6.73
CA THR A 221 15.34 -4.48 -6.71
C THR A 221 16.65 -5.00 -6.16
N ASP A 222 17.65 -4.13 -5.97
CA ASP A 222 18.96 -4.53 -5.47
C ASP A 222 19.10 -4.18 -3.99
N PHE A 223 19.17 -5.21 -3.15
CA PHE A 223 19.37 -5.10 -1.70
C PHE A 223 20.75 -5.62 -1.25
N GLN A 224 21.67 -5.90 -2.17
CA GLN A 224 22.97 -6.50 -1.84
C GLN A 224 24.17 -5.73 -2.32
N THR A 225 24.06 -5.02 -3.44
CA THR A 225 25.22 -4.36 -4.04
C THR A 225 25.17 -2.84 -3.86
N GLY A 226 26.22 -2.16 -4.29
CA GLY A 226 26.31 -0.71 -4.23
C GLY A 226 26.24 -0.17 -2.81
N SER A 227 25.28 0.69 -2.56
CA SER A 227 25.00 1.31 -1.26
C SER A 227 23.77 0.73 -0.57
N ALA A 228 23.29 -0.45 -1.01
CA ALA A 228 22.25 -1.21 -0.32
C ALA A 228 22.73 -1.67 1.07
N GLY A 229 21.78 -1.88 1.98
CA GLY A 229 22.14 -2.31 3.32
C GLY A 229 20.95 -2.45 4.25
N TYR A 230 21.24 -2.42 5.53
CA TYR A 230 20.22 -2.51 6.57
C TYR A 230 20.59 -1.70 7.81
N ILE A 231 19.57 -1.38 8.62
CA ILE A 231 19.70 -0.76 9.93
C ILE A 231 19.06 -1.70 10.95
N ASN A 232 19.82 -2.09 11.96
CA ASN A 232 19.26 -2.80 13.11
C ASN A 232 18.84 -1.78 14.16
N LEU A 233 17.55 -1.75 14.49
CA LEU A 233 16.95 -0.81 15.45
C LEU A 233 16.76 -1.44 16.83
N GLN A 234 17.34 -2.60 17.11
CA GLN A 234 17.17 -3.32 18.37
C GLN A 234 17.56 -2.50 19.60
N GLU A 235 18.64 -1.71 19.48
CA GLU A 235 19.09 -0.84 20.57
C GLU A 235 18.24 0.43 20.71
N VAL A 236 17.60 0.87 19.65
CA VAL A 236 16.79 2.10 19.58
C VAL A 236 15.33 1.85 19.93
N LEU A 237 14.79 0.71 19.52
CA LEU A 237 13.43 0.28 19.81
C LEU A 237 13.43 -0.81 20.88
N PRO A 238 13.33 -0.43 22.17
CA PRO A 238 13.50 -1.37 23.27
C PRO A 238 12.37 -2.40 23.34
N ASN A 239 12.62 -3.48 24.09
CA ASN A 239 11.66 -4.55 24.36
C ASN A 239 11.12 -5.30 23.13
N GLY A 240 11.93 -5.39 22.07
CA GLY A 240 11.52 -6.11 20.86
C GLY A 240 10.37 -5.43 20.11
N ASP A 241 10.25 -4.10 20.22
CA ASP A 241 9.21 -3.33 19.53
C ASP A 241 9.40 -3.44 18.00
N PRO A 242 8.50 -4.10 17.28
CA PRO A 242 8.66 -4.33 15.84
C PRO A 242 8.44 -3.05 15.04
N VAL A 243 9.23 -2.84 14.00
CA VAL A 243 9.00 -1.76 13.03
C VAL A 243 7.81 -2.12 12.14
N VAL A 244 6.76 -1.32 12.21
CA VAL A 244 5.49 -1.59 11.50
C VAL A 244 5.27 -0.67 10.31
N ALA A 245 5.98 0.44 10.23
CA ALA A 245 5.89 1.39 9.13
C ALA A 245 7.10 2.32 9.11
N ALA A 246 7.27 3.02 8.00
CA ALA A 246 8.22 4.13 7.89
C ALA A 246 7.59 5.30 7.13
N ALA A 247 8.13 6.50 7.35
CA ALA A 247 7.79 7.70 6.62
C ALA A 247 9.04 8.55 6.36
N ALA A 248 8.98 9.35 5.31
CA ALA A 248 10.02 10.32 4.99
C ALA A 248 9.46 11.74 5.16
N HIS A 249 10.19 12.59 5.85
CA HIS A 249 9.79 13.97 6.04
C HIS A 249 11.01 14.89 6.18
N ASN A 250 11.05 15.92 5.37
CA ASN A 250 12.00 17.03 5.50
C ASN A 250 13.47 16.62 5.73
N GLY A 251 13.97 15.67 4.95
CA GLY A 251 15.35 15.18 5.05
C GLY A 251 15.59 14.13 6.15
N TYR A 252 14.54 13.68 6.80
CA TYR A 252 14.60 12.61 7.80
C TYR A 252 13.84 11.39 7.32
N ILE A 253 14.27 10.22 7.79
CA ILE A 253 13.49 8.98 7.72
C ILE A 253 13.05 8.60 9.13
N ILE A 254 11.78 8.24 9.27
CA ILE A 254 11.11 7.98 10.54
C ILE A 254 10.62 6.54 10.52
N PHE A 255 11.06 5.75 11.48
CA PHE A 255 10.62 4.38 11.67
C PHE A 255 9.67 4.29 12.84
N PHE A 256 8.50 3.72 12.61
CA PHE A 256 7.46 3.56 13.62
C PHE A 256 7.46 2.12 14.13
N GLY A 257 7.78 1.96 15.41
CA GLY A 257 7.44 0.77 16.16
C GLY A 257 5.96 0.80 16.59
N ARG A 258 5.50 -0.22 17.29
CA ARG A 258 4.15 -0.21 17.89
C ARG A 258 4.04 0.76 19.06
N LYS A 259 5.13 1.06 19.73
CA LYS A 259 5.18 1.87 20.95
C LYS A 259 6.18 3.03 20.87
N ASN A 260 7.22 2.88 20.08
CA ASN A 260 8.33 3.81 19.99
C ASN A 260 8.54 4.26 18.54
N THR A 261 9.24 5.37 18.38
CA THR A 261 9.58 5.93 17.07
C THR A 261 11.07 6.25 17.04
N ALA A 262 11.75 5.92 15.94
CA ALA A 262 13.14 6.27 15.69
C ALA A 262 13.22 7.21 14.50
N ILE A 263 13.99 8.29 14.64
CA ILE A 263 14.17 9.30 13.59
C ILE A 263 15.64 9.33 13.21
N TYR A 264 15.92 9.23 11.91
CA TYR A 264 17.26 9.28 11.36
C TYR A 264 17.41 10.44 10.39
N ALA A 265 18.53 11.15 10.54
CA ALA A 265 18.99 12.14 9.57
C ALA A 265 19.89 11.52 8.50
N ASN A 266 20.11 12.26 7.43
CA ASN A 266 20.98 11.90 6.29
C ASN A 266 20.57 10.62 5.52
N PRO A 267 19.28 10.39 5.22
CA PRO A 267 18.86 9.18 4.52
C PRO A 267 19.33 9.08 3.06
N LEU A 268 19.84 10.16 2.49
CA LEU A 268 20.46 10.17 1.15
C LEU A 268 21.84 9.48 1.17
N ASP A 269 22.59 9.69 2.25
CA ASP A 269 23.86 9.01 2.48
C ASP A 269 23.69 7.97 3.59
N THR A 270 23.42 6.74 3.19
CA THR A 270 23.14 5.64 4.11
C THR A 270 24.35 5.25 4.96
N GLY A 271 25.58 5.61 4.55
CA GLY A 271 26.79 5.47 5.37
C GLY A 271 26.91 6.49 6.48
N ALA A 272 26.16 7.60 6.40
CA ALA A 272 26.17 8.70 7.37
C ALA A 272 24.84 8.84 8.13
N LEU A 273 24.01 7.80 8.15
CA LEU A 273 22.76 7.78 8.90
C LEU A 273 23.02 8.03 10.40
N THR A 274 22.34 9.02 10.95
CA THR A 274 22.49 9.42 12.37
C THR A 274 21.14 9.43 13.06
N LEU A 275 21.06 8.77 14.21
CA LEU A 275 19.90 8.85 15.09
C LEU A 275 19.78 10.27 15.66
N VAL A 276 18.57 10.84 15.64
CA VAL A 276 18.26 12.20 16.11
C VAL A 276 17.65 12.18 17.50
#